data_678c5fc54bfb6dbb44f731fb07ece27f
#
_entry.id   678c5fc54bfb6dbb44f731fb07ece27f
#
_cell.length_a   1.000
_cell.length_b   1.000
_cell.length_c   1.000
_cell.angle_alpha   90.00
_cell.angle_beta   90.00
_cell.angle_gamma   90.00
#
_symmetry.space_group_name_H-M   'P 1'
#
loop_
_entity.id
_entity.type
_entity.pdbx_description
1 polymer ?
#
loop_
_entity_poly.entity_id
_entity_poly.type
_entity_poly.pdbx_seq_one_letter_code
_entity_poly.pdbx_strand_id
1 'polypeptide(L)'
;MKPDKKLDQKIYLSEYIEYLNDIKGYSSNTITSYKNDIKQYLKYLSDKNINYYETEEYVKYLNKNKYAKSSINRKIASINKFYEWCQERNYLEETKYKKIKYIKQEKKLPDILTSNYINKLLNSLPTENPKNLRDRTIIELLYSSGLRVSELTNLWINDIKNNGSIKVLGKGNKTRILPMTNEAYKLIDSWITNSRSFYENEKSSDYLFIGVRGSKISAREVQRIVRSKLGTFPHSIRHSFATHLLDGGADLRVVQEMLGHSDPSTTQIYTHVSKKKLKEKHKRTHPRGWLIHLLY
;
A
#
# COMPACT_ATOMS: atom_id res chain seq x y z
N MET A 1 -34.89 -24.08 24.92
CA MET A 1 -34.23 -22.75 24.89
C MET A 1 -32.93 -22.84 25.64
N LYS A 2 -31.79 -22.86 24.94
CA LYS A 2 -30.48 -22.71 25.61
C LYS A 2 -30.35 -21.24 26.01
N PRO A 3 -29.94 -20.92 27.24
CA PRO A 3 -29.79 -19.54 27.67
C PRO A 3 -28.78 -18.82 26.79
N ASP A 4 -29.10 -17.56 26.40
CA ASP A 4 -28.17 -16.61 25.78
C ASP A 4 -26.89 -16.57 26.66
N LYS A 5 -25.87 -17.38 26.33
CA LYS A 5 -24.58 -17.23 26.94
C LYS A 5 -24.09 -15.82 26.55
N LYS A 6 -24.01 -14.93 27.56
CA LYS A 6 -23.25 -13.68 27.40
C LYS A 6 -21.93 -14.06 26.74
N LEU A 7 -21.79 -13.68 25.48
CA LEU A 7 -20.59 -13.95 24.70
C LEU A 7 -19.42 -13.33 25.42
N ASP A 8 -18.45 -14.10 25.85
CA ASP A 8 -17.17 -13.53 26.28
C ASP A 8 -16.50 -12.92 25.04
N GLN A 9 -16.68 -11.59 24.88
CA GLN A 9 -16.24 -10.84 23.72
C GLN A 9 -14.74 -11.02 23.42
N LYS A 10 -13.93 -11.39 24.42
CA LYS A 10 -12.51 -11.65 24.26
C LYS A 10 -12.24 -13.00 23.59
N ILE A 11 -13.00 -14.03 23.95
CA ILE A 11 -12.85 -15.38 23.35
C ILE A 11 -13.22 -15.32 21.88
N TYR A 12 -14.35 -14.70 21.53
CA TYR A 12 -14.75 -14.60 20.11
C TYR A 12 -13.79 -13.78 19.25
N LEU A 13 -13.19 -12.73 19.81
CA LEU A 13 -12.20 -11.97 19.07
C LEU A 13 -10.94 -12.80 18.79
N SER A 14 -10.46 -13.60 19.76
CA SER A 14 -9.29 -14.45 19.56
C SER A 14 -9.55 -15.54 18.51
N GLU A 15 -10.66 -16.26 18.64
CA GLU A 15 -11.04 -17.30 17.68
C GLU A 15 -11.26 -16.75 16.26
N TYR A 16 -11.88 -15.55 16.16
CA TYR A 16 -12.05 -14.90 14.86
C TYR A 16 -10.72 -14.53 14.22
N ILE A 17 -9.74 -14.07 15.00
CA ILE A 17 -8.41 -13.73 14.50
C ILE A 17 -7.68 -14.99 14.02
N GLU A 18 -7.75 -16.11 14.76
CA GLU A 18 -7.22 -17.41 14.34
C GLU A 18 -7.88 -17.87 13.02
N TYR A 19 -9.20 -17.79 12.91
CA TYR A 19 -9.92 -18.10 11.68
C TYR A 19 -9.44 -17.25 10.48
N LEU A 20 -9.25 -15.95 10.67
CA LEU A 20 -8.76 -15.08 9.59
C LEU A 20 -7.32 -15.43 9.16
N ASN A 21 -6.49 -15.86 10.10
CA ASN A 21 -5.11 -16.22 9.85
C ASN A 21 -5.01 -17.60 9.19
N ASP A 22 -5.60 -18.62 9.82
CA ASP A 22 -5.32 -20.01 9.52
C ASP A 22 -6.21 -20.57 8.39
N ILE A 23 -7.48 -20.12 8.34
CA ILE A 23 -8.44 -20.63 7.36
C ILE A 23 -8.55 -19.71 6.15
N LYS A 24 -8.61 -18.39 6.34
CA LYS A 24 -8.75 -17.44 5.23
C LYS A 24 -7.41 -16.96 4.66
N GLY A 25 -6.29 -17.20 5.34
CA GLY A 25 -4.96 -16.81 4.89
C GLY A 25 -4.81 -15.31 4.61
N TYR A 26 -5.46 -14.46 5.40
CA TYR A 26 -5.38 -13.01 5.22
C TYR A 26 -4.01 -12.47 5.61
N SER A 27 -3.60 -11.38 4.94
CA SER A 27 -2.34 -10.72 5.31
C SER A 27 -2.40 -10.17 6.73
N SER A 28 -1.26 -10.16 7.44
CA SER A 28 -1.13 -9.61 8.80
C SER A 28 -1.68 -8.18 8.94
N ASN A 29 -1.54 -7.34 7.92
CA ASN A 29 -2.12 -5.99 7.91
C ASN A 29 -3.65 -6.02 7.84
N THR A 30 -4.23 -6.93 7.07
CA THR A 30 -5.69 -7.11 6.97
C THR A 30 -6.24 -7.61 8.32
N ILE A 31 -5.59 -8.61 8.91
CA ILE A 31 -5.96 -9.16 10.22
C ILE A 31 -5.89 -8.07 11.30
N THR A 32 -4.79 -7.30 11.34
CA THR A 32 -4.64 -6.19 12.29
C THR A 32 -5.75 -5.15 12.14
N SER A 33 -6.11 -4.81 10.91
CA SER A 33 -7.20 -3.85 10.63
C SER A 33 -8.54 -4.38 11.13
N TYR A 34 -8.88 -5.63 10.83
CA TYR A 34 -10.12 -6.27 11.27
C TYR A 34 -10.15 -6.40 12.80
N LYS A 35 -9.06 -6.87 13.42
CA LYS A 35 -8.91 -6.93 14.88
C LYS A 35 -9.22 -5.59 15.55
N ASN A 36 -8.62 -4.52 15.06
CA ASN A 36 -8.83 -3.19 15.62
C ASN A 36 -10.27 -2.69 15.44
N ASP A 37 -10.87 -2.94 14.28
CA ASP A 37 -12.24 -2.54 14.01
C ASP A 37 -13.24 -3.29 14.89
N ILE A 38 -13.10 -4.62 15.00
CA ILE A 38 -13.96 -5.45 15.84
C ILE A 38 -13.74 -5.15 17.31
N LYS A 39 -12.49 -4.96 17.76
CA LYS A 39 -12.20 -4.55 19.14
C LYS A 39 -12.88 -3.23 19.50
N GLN A 40 -12.88 -2.25 18.59
CA GLN A 40 -13.56 -0.97 18.82
C GLN A 40 -15.08 -1.14 18.86
N TYR A 41 -15.63 -1.96 17.97
CA TYR A 41 -17.05 -2.26 17.94
C TYR A 41 -17.53 -2.97 19.21
N LEU A 42 -16.83 -4.02 19.63
CA LEU A 42 -17.14 -4.76 20.86
C LEU A 42 -17.04 -3.85 22.10
N LYS A 43 -16.04 -2.96 22.14
CA LYS A 43 -15.93 -1.97 23.21
C LYS A 43 -17.14 -1.01 23.24
N TYR A 44 -17.65 -0.61 22.08
CA TYR A 44 -18.85 0.23 21.99
C TYR A 44 -20.10 -0.51 22.50
N LEU A 45 -20.22 -1.79 22.16
CA LEU A 45 -21.34 -2.61 22.63
C LEU A 45 -21.32 -2.76 24.16
N SER A 46 -20.12 -2.81 24.77
CA SER A 46 -19.98 -3.08 26.21
C SER A 46 -20.74 -4.35 26.62
N ASP A 47 -21.86 -4.21 27.35
CA ASP A 47 -22.71 -5.32 27.81
C ASP A 47 -23.93 -5.58 26.89
N LYS A 48 -24.06 -4.84 25.81
CA LYS A 48 -25.16 -5.03 24.84
C LYS A 48 -24.96 -6.27 23.98
N ASN A 49 -26.04 -6.87 23.56
CA ASN A 49 -26.00 -8.01 22.65
C ASN A 49 -25.57 -7.59 21.23
N ILE A 50 -24.83 -8.48 20.59
CA ILE A 50 -24.48 -8.34 19.18
C ILE A 50 -25.74 -8.55 18.34
N ASN A 51 -26.29 -7.50 17.74
CA ASN A 51 -27.46 -7.56 16.84
C ASN A 51 -27.41 -6.43 15.79
N TYR A 52 -28.33 -6.52 14.82
CA TYR A 52 -28.43 -5.53 13.75
C TYR A 52 -28.69 -4.11 14.27
N TYR A 53 -29.59 -3.94 15.19
CA TYR A 53 -29.99 -2.63 15.73
C TYR A 53 -28.77 -1.91 16.37
N GLU A 54 -28.07 -2.59 17.26
CA GLU A 54 -26.89 -2.01 17.92
C GLU A 54 -25.78 -1.67 16.93
N THR A 55 -25.70 -2.42 15.81
CA THR A 55 -24.72 -2.10 14.76
C THR A 55 -25.12 -0.85 13.99
N GLU A 56 -26.40 -0.63 13.71
CA GLU A 56 -26.87 0.64 13.12
C GLU A 56 -26.60 1.82 14.06
N GLU A 57 -26.85 1.66 15.35
CA GLU A 57 -26.55 2.69 16.35
C GLU A 57 -25.04 2.98 16.42
N TYR A 58 -24.20 1.96 16.30
CA TYR A 58 -22.74 2.18 16.20
C TYR A 58 -22.36 2.98 14.94
N VAL A 59 -22.98 2.71 13.80
CA VAL A 59 -22.75 3.50 12.58
C VAL A 59 -23.20 4.95 12.77
N LYS A 60 -24.34 5.20 13.42
CA LYS A 60 -24.79 6.56 13.77
C LYS A 60 -23.80 7.24 14.72
N TYR A 61 -23.30 6.51 15.74
CA TYR A 61 -22.26 6.98 16.65
C TYR A 61 -20.99 7.40 15.91
N LEU A 62 -20.50 6.59 14.96
CA LEU A 62 -19.32 6.92 14.16
C LEU A 62 -19.54 8.18 13.31
N ASN A 63 -20.73 8.34 12.71
CA ASN A 63 -21.10 9.55 11.96
C ASN A 63 -21.13 10.80 12.86
N LYS A 64 -21.76 10.71 14.03
CA LYS A 64 -21.81 11.81 15.02
C LYS A 64 -20.42 12.24 15.46
N ASN A 65 -19.50 11.28 15.60
CA ASN A 65 -18.10 11.53 15.95
C ASN A 65 -17.22 11.89 14.74
N LYS A 66 -17.83 12.26 13.60
CA LYS A 66 -17.14 12.79 12.40
C LYS A 66 -16.08 11.87 11.81
N TYR A 67 -16.24 10.53 11.94
CA TYR A 67 -15.39 9.59 11.22
C TYR A 67 -15.54 9.75 9.71
N ALA A 68 -14.45 9.62 8.95
CA ALA A 68 -14.52 9.65 7.50
C ALA A 68 -15.40 8.50 6.95
N LYS A 69 -16.23 8.78 5.96
CA LYS A 69 -17.15 7.79 5.34
C LYS A 69 -16.41 6.51 4.90
N SER A 70 -15.17 6.64 4.39
CA SER A 70 -14.31 5.50 4.04
C SER A 70 -13.95 4.63 5.25
N SER A 71 -13.66 5.26 6.39
CA SER A 71 -13.37 4.56 7.64
C SER A 71 -14.61 3.85 8.18
N ILE A 72 -15.77 4.48 8.09
CA ILE A 72 -17.05 3.87 8.51
C ILE A 72 -17.34 2.66 7.63
N ASN A 73 -17.23 2.78 6.31
CA ASN A 73 -17.47 1.68 5.38
C ASN A 73 -16.49 0.51 5.59
N ARG A 74 -15.21 0.78 5.90
CA ARG A 74 -14.26 -0.26 6.25
C ARG A 74 -14.68 -1.00 7.53
N LYS A 75 -15.15 -0.26 8.55
CA LYS A 75 -15.65 -0.86 9.80
C LYS A 75 -16.90 -1.69 9.57
N ILE A 76 -17.84 -1.22 8.75
CA ILE A 76 -19.01 -1.98 8.33
C ILE A 76 -18.59 -3.29 7.65
N ALA A 77 -17.60 -3.24 6.74
CA ALA A 77 -17.08 -4.44 6.09
C ALA A 77 -16.51 -5.43 7.11
N SER A 78 -15.70 -4.95 8.07
CA SER A 78 -15.13 -5.77 9.14
C SER A 78 -16.21 -6.40 10.02
N ILE A 79 -17.24 -5.64 10.39
CA ILE A 79 -18.35 -6.11 11.21
C ILE A 79 -19.20 -7.14 10.45
N ASN A 80 -19.55 -6.87 9.18
CA ASN A 80 -20.33 -7.82 8.37
C ASN A 80 -19.59 -9.17 8.26
N LYS A 81 -18.26 -9.15 8.06
CA LYS A 81 -17.43 -10.39 8.02
C LYS A 81 -17.37 -11.11 9.37
N PHE A 82 -17.31 -10.37 10.46
CA PHE A 82 -17.36 -10.96 11.81
C PHE A 82 -18.68 -11.63 12.09
N TYR A 83 -19.79 -11.02 11.69
CA TYR A 83 -21.12 -11.60 11.80
C TYR A 83 -21.28 -12.86 10.95
N GLU A 84 -20.84 -12.85 9.69
CA GLU A 84 -20.83 -14.03 8.82
C GLU A 84 -20.11 -15.20 9.51
N TRP A 85 -18.94 -14.94 10.11
CA TRP A 85 -18.22 -15.94 10.88
C TRP A 85 -18.97 -16.42 12.12
N CYS A 86 -19.60 -15.52 12.88
CA CYS A 86 -20.41 -15.90 14.04
C CYS A 86 -21.59 -16.81 13.66
N GLN A 87 -22.22 -16.56 12.51
CA GLN A 87 -23.29 -17.41 11.97
C GLN A 87 -22.75 -18.79 11.53
N GLU A 88 -21.66 -18.84 10.77
CA GLU A 88 -21.00 -20.08 10.36
C GLU A 88 -20.65 -20.99 11.56
N ARG A 89 -20.39 -20.40 12.73
CA ARG A 89 -20.07 -21.09 13.99
C ARG A 89 -21.26 -21.32 14.90
N ASN A 90 -22.48 -20.99 14.50
CA ASN A 90 -23.69 -21.05 15.30
C ASN A 90 -23.62 -20.25 16.62
N TYR A 91 -22.83 -19.18 16.67
CA TYR A 91 -22.75 -18.27 17.81
C TYR A 91 -23.90 -17.25 17.78
N LEU A 92 -24.50 -17.00 16.61
CA LEU A 92 -25.66 -16.15 16.40
C LEU A 92 -26.70 -16.89 15.55
N GLU A 93 -27.97 -16.72 15.90
CA GLU A 93 -29.08 -17.20 15.07
C GLU A 93 -29.18 -16.41 13.77
N GLU A 94 -29.43 -17.10 12.64
CA GLU A 94 -29.52 -16.46 11.31
C GLU A 94 -30.50 -15.30 11.24
N THR A 95 -31.58 -15.38 12.01
CA THR A 95 -32.65 -14.37 12.05
C THR A 95 -32.24 -13.07 12.74
N LYS A 96 -31.16 -13.07 13.54
CA LYS A 96 -30.77 -11.91 14.36
C LYS A 96 -29.81 -10.93 13.64
N TYR A 97 -29.32 -11.27 12.45
CA TYR A 97 -28.39 -10.41 11.72
C TYR A 97 -28.79 -10.16 10.26
N LYS A 98 -28.84 -8.90 9.90
CA LYS A 98 -28.94 -8.43 8.53
C LYS A 98 -27.69 -7.61 8.18
N LYS A 99 -27.09 -7.82 7.00
CA LYS A 99 -25.92 -7.05 6.57
C LYS A 99 -26.18 -5.55 6.59
N ILE A 100 -25.32 -4.81 7.26
CA ILE A 100 -25.34 -3.35 7.26
C ILE A 100 -24.93 -2.84 5.90
N LYS A 101 -25.73 -1.92 5.34
CA LYS A 101 -25.44 -1.29 4.06
C LYS A 101 -24.32 -0.27 4.21
N TYR A 102 -23.47 -0.18 3.18
CA TYR A 102 -22.43 0.84 3.11
C TYR A 102 -23.04 2.24 2.95
N ILE A 103 -22.37 3.22 3.53
CA ILE A 103 -22.71 4.64 3.34
C ILE A 103 -22.26 5.05 1.95
N LYS A 104 -23.16 5.70 1.20
CA LYS A 104 -22.83 6.22 -0.13
C LYS A 104 -21.67 7.22 -0.04
N GLN A 105 -20.62 6.92 -0.78
CA GLN A 105 -19.44 7.79 -0.92
C GLN A 105 -19.41 8.36 -2.34
N GLU A 106 -19.15 9.64 -2.43
CA GLU A 106 -18.69 10.22 -3.68
C GLU A 106 -17.26 9.76 -3.94
N LYS A 107 -17.03 9.16 -5.10
CA LYS A 107 -15.68 8.83 -5.54
C LYS A 107 -14.95 10.13 -5.86
N LYS A 108 -14.12 10.60 -4.94
CA LYS A 108 -13.16 11.66 -5.29
C LYS A 108 -12.22 11.07 -6.34
N LEU A 109 -12.11 11.75 -7.48
CA LEU A 109 -11.07 11.44 -8.44
C LEU A 109 -9.71 11.58 -7.74
N PRO A 110 -8.79 10.64 -7.92
CA PRO A 110 -7.47 10.77 -7.34
C PRO A 110 -6.77 12.01 -7.89
N ASP A 111 -6.08 12.75 -7.02
CA ASP A 111 -5.24 13.88 -7.42
C ASP A 111 -4.07 13.35 -8.25
N ILE A 112 -4.19 13.47 -9.56
CA ILE A 112 -3.13 13.14 -10.52
C ILE A 112 -2.27 14.38 -10.68
N LEU A 113 -1.00 14.27 -10.30
CA LEU A 113 -0.03 15.34 -10.53
C LEU A 113 0.39 15.32 -12.00
N THR A 114 0.49 16.46 -12.65
CA THR A 114 0.96 16.52 -14.04
C THR A 114 2.44 16.15 -14.13
N SER A 115 2.85 15.57 -15.27
CA SER A 115 4.25 15.16 -15.49
C SER A 115 5.22 16.35 -15.38
N ASN A 116 4.85 17.52 -15.91
CA ASN A 116 5.65 18.74 -15.81
C ASN A 116 5.83 19.19 -14.36
N TYR A 117 4.76 19.14 -13.54
CA TYR A 117 4.83 19.50 -12.14
C TYR A 117 5.76 18.55 -11.37
N ILE A 118 5.58 17.24 -11.52
CA ILE A 118 6.45 16.25 -10.85
C ILE A 118 7.91 16.42 -11.28
N ASN A 119 8.17 16.60 -12.59
CA ASN A 119 9.53 16.76 -13.10
C ASN A 119 10.21 18.00 -12.53
N LYS A 120 9.54 19.17 -12.56
CA LYS A 120 10.07 20.41 -11.97
C LYS A 120 10.40 20.20 -10.49
N LEU A 121 9.49 19.60 -9.76
CA LEU A 121 9.63 19.41 -8.33
C LEU A 121 10.74 18.41 -7.98
N LEU A 122 10.82 17.28 -8.67
CA LEU A 122 11.91 16.31 -8.48
C LEU A 122 13.28 16.94 -8.79
N ASN A 123 13.38 17.77 -9.82
CA ASN A 123 14.64 18.44 -10.17
C ASN A 123 15.04 19.53 -9.16
N SER A 124 14.07 20.13 -8.45
CA SER A 124 14.34 21.14 -7.41
C SER A 124 14.64 20.53 -6.03
N LEU A 125 14.46 19.21 -5.83
CA LEU A 125 14.76 18.60 -4.54
C LEU A 125 16.27 18.57 -4.30
N PRO A 126 16.72 19.03 -3.12
CA PRO A 126 18.13 19.07 -2.77
C PRO A 126 18.72 17.66 -2.55
N THR A 127 20.05 17.55 -2.68
CA THR A 127 20.83 16.31 -2.49
C THR A 127 22.11 16.51 -1.67
N GLU A 128 22.33 17.71 -1.14
CA GLU A 128 23.61 18.14 -0.56
C GLU A 128 24.00 17.40 0.73
N ASN A 129 22.99 16.85 1.40
CA ASN A 129 23.22 16.09 2.63
C ASN A 129 22.55 14.71 2.59
N PRO A 130 22.98 13.77 3.43
CA PRO A 130 22.46 12.40 3.42
C PRO A 130 20.94 12.28 3.52
N LYS A 131 20.32 13.17 4.32
CA LYS A 131 18.85 13.16 4.48
C LYS A 131 18.15 13.60 3.20
N ASN A 132 18.59 14.65 2.57
CA ASN A 132 18.01 15.17 1.35
C ASN A 132 18.20 14.18 0.19
N LEU A 133 19.39 13.59 0.07
CA LEU A 133 19.65 12.57 -0.96
C LEU A 133 18.74 11.35 -0.75
N ARG A 134 18.61 10.83 0.48
CA ARG A 134 17.68 9.73 0.79
C ARG A 134 16.25 10.06 0.39
N ASP A 135 15.76 11.22 0.85
CA ASP A 135 14.38 11.63 0.66
C ASP A 135 14.06 11.83 -0.83
N ARG A 136 14.97 12.44 -1.60
CA ARG A 136 14.86 12.56 -3.06
C ARG A 136 14.89 11.20 -3.75
N THR A 137 15.83 10.33 -3.39
CA THR A 137 15.94 8.98 -3.95
C THR A 137 14.65 8.18 -3.74
N ILE A 138 14.05 8.26 -2.56
CA ILE A 138 12.76 7.61 -2.26
C ILE A 138 11.67 8.10 -3.21
N ILE A 139 11.54 9.40 -3.39
CA ILE A 139 10.46 9.99 -4.21
C ILE A 139 10.70 9.67 -5.69
N GLU A 140 11.93 9.82 -6.16
CA GLU A 140 12.32 9.48 -7.53
C GLU A 140 12.02 8.01 -7.83
N LEU A 141 12.37 7.10 -6.91
CA LEU A 141 12.14 5.67 -7.08
C LEU A 141 10.64 5.33 -7.09
N LEU A 142 9.84 5.94 -6.24
CA LEU A 142 8.37 5.76 -6.24
C LEU A 142 7.78 6.18 -7.59
N TYR A 143 8.22 7.31 -8.14
CA TYR A 143 7.69 7.80 -9.40
C TYR A 143 8.23 7.02 -10.60
N SER A 144 9.51 6.67 -10.62
CA SER A 144 10.13 5.97 -11.75
C SER A 144 9.65 4.53 -11.94
N SER A 145 9.20 3.87 -10.86
CA SER A 145 8.86 2.44 -10.88
C SER A 145 7.44 2.11 -10.42
N GLY A 146 6.70 3.11 -9.94
CA GLY A 146 5.32 2.93 -9.47
C GLY A 146 5.18 1.98 -8.27
N LEU A 147 6.20 1.83 -7.43
CA LEU A 147 6.19 0.96 -6.26
C LEU A 147 5.10 1.33 -5.25
N ARG A 148 4.57 0.32 -4.55
CA ARG A 148 3.83 0.55 -3.30
C ARG A 148 4.80 0.95 -2.20
N VAL A 149 4.33 1.76 -1.23
CA VAL A 149 5.18 2.13 -0.07
C VAL A 149 5.71 0.90 0.66
N SER A 150 4.88 -0.11 0.87
CA SER A 150 5.30 -1.36 1.52
C SER A 150 6.35 -2.12 0.71
N GLU A 151 6.29 -2.08 -0.61
CA GLU A 151 7.30 -2.67 -1.48
C GLU A 151 8.62 -1.91 -1.36
N LEU A 152 8.58 -0.57 -1.47
CA LEU A 152 9.76 0.28 -1.32
C LEU A 152 10.46 0.08 0.03
N THR A 153 9.71 0.07 1.13
CA THR A 153 10.29 -0.11 2.47
C THR A 153 10.90 -1.49 2.70
N ASN A 154 10.50 -2.50 1.91
CA ASN A 154 11.01 -3.86 1.98
C ASN A 154 12.14 -4.16 0.97
N LEU A 155 12.57 -3.19 0.16
CA LEU A 155 13.69 -3.39 -0.76
C LEU A 155 15.00 -3.61 -0.01
N TRP A 156 15.77 -4.56 -0.48
CA TRP A 156 17.13 -4.83 -0.06
C TRP A 156 18.11 -4.21 -1.07
N ILE A 157 19.34 -3.93 -0.66
CA ILE A 157 20.39 -3.44 -1.57
C ILE A 157 20.53 -4.41 -2.76
N ASN A 158 20.55 -5.70 -2.51
CA ASN A 158 20.69 -6.74 -3.53
C ASN A 158 19.49 -6.89 -4.47
N ASP A 159 18.38 -6.22 -4.21
CA ASP A 159 17.24 -6.17 -5.13
C ASP A 159 17.47 -5.20 -6.30
N ILE A 160 18.41 -4.27 -6.16
CA ILE A 160 18.83 -3.36 -7.22
C ILE A 160 19.81 -4.09 -8.14
N LYS A 161 19.46 -4.14 -9.43
CA LYS A 161 20.27 -4.83 -10.43
C LYS A 161 21.07 -3.84 -11.28
N ASN A 162 22.32 -4.19 -11.62
CA ASN A 162 23.21 -3.35 -12.41
C ASN A 162 22.67 -2.96 -13.79
N ASN A 163 21.65 -3.66 -14.27
CA ASN A 163 20.98 -3.36 -15.53
C ASN A 163 19.86 -2.30 -15.41
N GLY A 164 19.74 -1.61 -14.28
CA GLY A 164 18.69 -0.60 -14.04
C GLY A 164 17.30 -1.20 -13.82
N SER A 165 17.24 -2.36 -13.21
CA SER A 165 15.95 -2.97 -12.80
C SER A 165 15.93 -3.29 -11.31
N ILE A 166 14.72 -3.44 -10.77
CA ILE A 166 14.48 -3.74 -9.37
C ILE A 166 13.71 -5.05 -9.26
N LYS A 167 14.17 -5.94 -8.40
CA LYS A 167 13.42 -7.13 -7.98
C LYS A 167 12.45 -6.76 -6.85
N VAL A 168 11.16 -6.97 -7.03
CA VAL A 168 10.13 -6.60 -6.06
C VAL A 168 9.33 -7.81 -5.65
N LEU A 169 9.19 -8.01 -4.34
CA LEU A 169 8.31 -9.01 -3.76
C LEU A 169 6.90 -8.42 -3.58
N GLY A 170 5.94 -8.96 -4.32
CA GLY A 170 4.55 -8.52 -4.28
C GLY A 170 3.67 -9.35 -3.34
N LYS A 171 2.36 -9.09 -3.39
CA LYS A 171 1.36 -9.86 -2.62
C LYS A 171 1.39 -11.34 -3.02
N GLY A 172 1.29 -12.23 -2.02
CA GLY A 172 1.33 -13.69 -2.25
C GLY A 172 2.71 -14.22 -2.59
N ASN A 173 3.78 -13.55 -2.16
CA ASN A 173 5.18 -13.96 -2.38
C ASN A 173 5.60 -14.03 -3.85
N LYS A 174 4.85 -13.38 -4.75
CA LYS A 174 5.17 -13.34 -6.18
C LYS A 174 6.20 -12.24 -6.46
N THR A 175 7.32 -12.64 -7.05
CA THR A 175 8.39 -11.72 -7.43
C THR A 175 8.14 -11.16 -8.83
N ARG A 176 8.36 -9.85 -9.02
CA ARG A 176 8.40 -9.21 -10.33
C ARG A 176 9.64 -8.34 -10.49
N ILE A 177 10.04 -8.13 -11.74
CA ILE A 177 11.16 -7.24 -12.08
C ILE A 177 10.57 -5.96 -12.68
N LEU A 178 10.91 -4.82 -12.07
CA LEU A 178 10.49 -3.51 -12.56
C LEU A 178 11.66 -2.74 -13.14
N PRO A 179 11.49 -2.05 -14.26
CA PRO A 179 12.47 -1.08 -14.73
C PRO A 179 12.44 0.17 -13.83
N MET A 180 13.54 0.89 -13.79
CA MET A 180 13.65 2.24 -13.24
C MET A 180 14.29 3.18 -14.25
N THR A 181 14.13 4.47 -14.06
CA THR A 181 14.84 5.49 -14.87
C THR A 181 16.32 5.52 -14.54
N ASN A 182 17.14 6.03 -15.46
CA ASN A 182 18.56 6.19 -15.20
C ASN A 182 18.85 7.15 -14.05
N GLU A 183 18.01 8.18 -13.89
CA GLU A 183 18.13 9.13 -12.78
C GLU A 183 17.88 8.43 -11.44
N ALA A 184 16.83 7.61 -11.34
CA ALA A 184 16.57 6.83 -10.13
C ALA A 184 17.74 5.89 -9.81
N TYR A 185 18.32 5.25 -10.81
CA TYR A 185 19.48 4.38 -10.64
C TYR A 185 20.70 5.15 -10.10
N LYS A 186 21.03 6.31 -10.68
CA LYS A 186 22.15 7.18 -10.23
C LYS A 186 21.95 7.65 -8.79
N LEU A 187 20.73 8.06 -8.44
CA LEU A 187 20.43 8.50 -7.09
C LEU A 187 20.53 7.36 -6.07
N ILE A 188 20.10 6.14 -6.44
CA ILE A 188 20.25 4.95 -5.59
C ILE A 188 21.73 4.63 -5.39
N ASP A 189 22.50 4.62 -6.46
CA ASP A 189 23.94 4.37 -6.39
C ASP A 189 24.64 5.37 -5.47
N SER A 190 24.40 6.67 -5.68
CA SER A 190 24.91 7.74 -4.82
C SER A 190 24.44 7.61 -3.36
N TRP A 191 23.19 7.19 -3.14
CA TRP A 191 22.69 6.93 -1.80
C TRP A 191 23.44 5.81 -1.10
N ILE A 192 23.64 4.68 -1.79
CA ILE A 192 24.32 3.50 -1.23
C ILE A 192 25.78 3.81 -0.94
N THR A 193 26.48 4.45 -1.89
CA THR A 193 27.93 4.64 -1.80
C THR A 193 28.33 5.81 -0.90
N ASN A 194 27.58 6.91 -0.92
CA ASN A 194 28.04 8.17 -0.31
C ASN A 194 27.27 8.57 0.96
N SER A 195 26.10 8.01 1.22
CA SER A 195 25.22 8.58 2.24
C SER A 195 24.57 7.58 3.18
N ARG A 196 24.36 6.35 2.75
CA ARG A 196 23.68 5.34 3.57
C ARG A 196 24.45 5.04 4.86
N SER A 197 25.79 5.01 4.80
CA SER A 197 26.68 4.76 5.93
C SER A 197 26.49 5.75 7.10
N PHE A 198 26.05 6.98 6.84
CA PHE A 198 25.74 7.95 7.89
C PHE A 198 24.58 7.53 8.82
N TYR A 199 23.76 6.59 8.39
CA TYR A 199 22.61 6.07 9.14
C TYR A 199 22.86 4.66 9.67
N GLU A 200 23.95 4.01 9.27
CA GLU A 200 24.28 2.66 9.68
C GLU A 200 24.72 2.58 11.13
N ASN A 201 24.28 1.56 11.80
CA ASN A 201 24.70 1.18 13.13
C ASN A 201 24.53 -0.33 13.32
N GLU A 202 24.80 -0.86 14.51
CA GLU A 202 24.71 -2.29 14.83
C GLU A 202 23.32 -2.92 14.57
N LYS A 203 22.25 -2.11 14.47
CA LYS A 203 20.87 -2.53 14.19
C LYS A 203 20.53 -2.47 12.71
N SER A 204 21.45 -2.00 11.89
CA SER A 204 21.23 -1.84 10.46
C SER A 204 21.31 -3.20 9.77
N SER A 205 20.40 -3.40 8.84
CA SER A 205 20.39 -4.56 7.93
C SER A 205 20.46 -4.06 6.49
N ASP A 206 20.63 -4.96 5.53
CA ASP A 206 20.82 -4.63 4.11
C ASP A 206 19.56 -4.09 3.42
N TYR A 207 18.60 -3.53 4.17
CA TYR A 207 17.51 -2.77 3.55
C TYR A 207 18.07 -1.57 2.78
N LEU A 208 17.51 -1.34 1.58
CA LEU A 208 17.94 -0.22 0.73
C LEU A 208 17.78 1.12 1.48
N PHE A 209 16.65 1.34 2.12
CA PHE A 209 16.39 2.56 2.87
C PHE A 209 16.30 2.30 4.37
N ILE A 210 17.14 2.99 5.10
CA ILE A 210 17.18 2.99 6.57
C ILE A 210 16.81 4.37 7.10
N GLY A 211 16.19 4.38 8.27
CA GLY A 211 15.80 5.59 8.99
C GLY A 211 16.95 6.15 9.84
N VAL A 212 16.73 7.28 10.46
CA VAL A 212 17.73 7.97 11.32
C VAL A 212 18.24 7.14 12.52
N ARG A 213 17.55 6.05 12.85
CA ARG A 213 17.94 5.13 13.92
C ARG A 213 18.65 3.87 13.41
N GLY A 214 19.05 3.84 12.15
CA GLY A 214 19.69 2.69 11.51
C GLY A 214 18.75 1.54 11.14
N SER A 215 17.54 1.48 11.65
CA SER A 215 16.57 0.45 11.31
C SER A 215 15.88 0.74 9.97
N LYS A 216 15.24 -0.29 9.41
CA LYS A 216 14.41 -0.17 8.20
C LYS A 216 13.49 1.04 8.25
N ILE A 217 13.42 1.83 7.17
CA ILE A 217 12.52 2.97 7.07
C ILE A 217 11.04 2.54 7.18
N SER A 218 10.26 3.27 7.95
CA SER A 218 8.84 2.95 8.11
C SER A 218 7.97 3.51 6.99
N ALA A 219 6.85 2.86 6.69
CA ALA A 219 5.87 3.38 5.74
C ALA A 219 5.35 4.78 6.13
N ARG A 220 5.22 5.07 7.43
CA ARG A 220 4.82 6.39 7.95
C ARG A 220 5.87 7.46 7.64
N GLU A 221 7.15 7.13 7.76
CA GLU A 221 8.23 8.05 7.42
C GLU A 221 8.24 8.38 5.93
N VAL A 222 8.10 7.37 5.05
CA VAL A 222 7.97 7.58 3.61
C VAL A 222 6.75 8.45 3.28
N GLN A 223 5.59 8.21 3.91
CA GLN A 223 4.40 9.04 3.73
C GLN A 223 4.65 10.51 4.16
N ARG A 224 5.35 10.70 5.28
CA ARG A 224 5.71 12.04 5.78
C ARG A 224 6.66 12.75 4.82
N ILE A 225 7.67 12.05 4.30
CA ILE A 225 8.62 12.60 3.30
C ILE A 225 7.85 13.06 2.05
N VAL A 226 7.04 12.19 1.47
CA VAL A 226 6.25 12.52 0.27
C VAL A 226 5.32 13.70 0.53
N ARG A 227 4.60 13.69 1.65
CA ARG A 227 3.68 14.77 1.98
C ARG A 227 4.40 16.12 2.18
N SER A 228 5.54 16.12 2.87
CA SER A 228 6.30 17.35 3.14
C SER A 228 6.97 17.93 1.88
N LYS A 229 7.37 17.09 0.93
CA LYS A 229 8.10 17.51 -0.27
C LYS A 229 7.19 17.75 -1.49
N LEU A 230 6.11 16.97 -1.61
CA LEU A 230 5.21 17.01 -2.78
C LEU A 230 3.78 17.47 -2.45
N GLY A 231 3.44 17.71 -1.18
CA GLY A 231 2.07 18.06 -0.77
C GLY A 231 1.02 16.96 -0.96
N THR A 232 1.44 15.76 -1.36
CA THR A 232 0.56 14.64 -1.73
C THR A 232 0.93 13.34 -1.00
N PHE A 233 0.32 12.22 -1.43
CA PHE A 233 0.56 10.90 -0.85
C PHE A 233 1.25 9.97 -1.85
N PRO A 234 1.99 8.94 -1.40
CA PRO A 234 2.64 7.98 -2.29
C PRO A 234 1.69 7.28 -3.26
N HIS A 235 0.43 7.10 -2.88
CA HIS A 235 -0.57 6.50 -3.76
C HIS A 235 -0.89 7.38 -4.97
N SER A 236 -0.93 8.71 -4.78
CA SER A 236 -1.10 9.66 -5.88
C SER A 236 0.09 9.65 -6.84
N ILE A 237 1.34 9.50 -6.33
CA ILE A 237 2.53 9.34 -7.18
C ILE A 237 2.40 8.07 -8.05
N ARG A 238 1.98 6.96 -7.45
CA ARG A 238 1.79 5.71 -8.20
C ARG A 238 0.64 5.83 -9.22
N HIS A 239 -0.44 6.55 -8.92
CA HIS A 239 -1.49 6.86 -9.88
C HIS A 239 -0.96 7.71 -11.04
N SER A 240 -0.21 8.77 -10.73
CA SER A 240 0.41 9.62 -11.74
C SER A 240 1.38 8.82 -12.63
N PHE A 241 2.19 7.93 -12.04
CA PHE A 241 3.03 7.00 -12.80
C PHE A 241 2.22 6.19 -13.81
N ALA A 242 1.12 5.55 -13.36
CA ALA A 242 0.27 4.75 -14.23
C ALA A 242 -0.34 5.58 -15.37
N THR A 243 -0.91 6.74 -15.05
CA THR A 243 -1.53 7.65 -16.03
C THR A 243 -0.49 8.15 -17.03
N HIS A 244 0.67 8.60 -16.57
CA HIS A 244 1.70 9.13 -17.47
C HIS A 244 2.31 8.07 -18.40
N LEU A 245 2.38 6.81 -17.98
CA LEU A 245 2.76 5.72 -18.87
C LEU A 245 1.71 5.49 -19.94
N LEU A 246 0.41 5.51 -19.59
CA LEU A 246 -0.70 5.36 -20.53
C LEU A 246 -0.73 6.53 -21.52
N ASP A 247 -0.62 7.77 -21.03
CA ASP A 247 -0.54 8.99 -21.85
C ASP A 247 0.67 8.96 -22.80
N GLY A 248 1.77 8.36 -22.36
CA GLY A 248 2.97 8.12 -23.18
C GLY A 248 2.81 6.95 -24.18
N GLY A 249 1.63 6.34 -24.28
CA GLY A 249 1.33 5.25 -25.22
C GLY A 249 1.73 3.85 -24.74
N ALA A 250 1.88 3.65 -23.41
CA ALA A 250 2.04 2.30 -22.88
C ALA A 250 0.72 1.53 -22.96
N ASP A 251 0.80 0.23 -23.26
CA ASP A 251 -0.34 -0.66 -23.20
C ASP A 251 -0.82 -0.82 -21.74
N LEU A 252 -2.15 -0.82 -21.54
CA LEU A 252 -2.77 -0.95 -20.22
C LEU A 252 -2.30 -2.22 -19.47
N ARG A 253 -2.13 -3.32 -20.19
CA ARG A 253 -1.69 -4.60 -19.61
C ARG A 253 -0.25 -4.50 -19.11
N VAL A 254 0.62 -3.81 -19.84
CA VAL A 254 2.02 -3.55 -19.44
C VAL A 254 2.03 -2.74 -18.14
N VAL A 255 1.19 -1.72 -18.06
CA VAL A 255 1.07 -0.89 -16.83
C VAL A 255 0.52 -1.72 -15.66
N GLN A 256 -0.51 -2.54 -15.88
CA GLN A 256 -1.06 -3.45 -14.86
C GLN A 256 -0.01 -4.44 -14.35
N GLU A 257 0.80 -5.02 -15.22
CA GLU A 257 1.90 -5.92 -14.86
C GLU A 257 2.96 -5.21 -14.02
N MET A 258 3.39 -4.01 -14.43
CA MET A 258 4.31 -3.19 -13.64
C MET A 258 3.75 -2.88 -12.25
N LEU A 259 2.46 -2.58 -12.17
CA LEU A 259 1.81 -2.30 -10.90
C LEU A 259 1.57 -3.55 -10.04
N GLY A 260 1.64 -4.76 -10.61
CA GLY A 260 1.37 -6.00 -9.88
C GLY A 260 -0.09 -6.07 -9.43
N HIS A 261 -1.01 -5.78 -10.36
CA HIS A 261 -2.44 -6.05 -10.18
C HIS A 261 -2.65 -7.55 -10.41
N SER A 262 -3.02 -8.27 -9.35
CA SER A 262 -3.29 -9.70 -9.38
C SER A 262 -4.73 -9.96 -9.82
N ASP A 263 -5.07 -9.74 -11.08
CA ASP A 263 -6.24 -10.37 -11.65
C ASP A 263 -5.80 -11.76 -12.18
N PRO A 264 -6.31 -12.88 -11.63
CA PRO A 264 -5.90 -14.22 -12.06
C PRO A 264 -6.19 -14.51 -13.53
N SER A 265 -7.15 -13.82 -14.14
CA SER A 265 -7.55 -14.03 -15.55
C SER A 265 -6.49 -13.57 -16.56
N THR A 266 -5.58 -12.68 -16.14
CA THR A 266 -4.57 -12.10 -17.03
C THR A 266 -3.18 -12.71 -16.90
N THR A 267 -2.92 -13.52 -15.85
CA THR A 267 -1.58 -14.04 -15.56
C THR A 267 -1.17 -15.20 -16.47
N GLN A 268 -2.10 -15.86 -17.15
CA GLN A 268 -1.79 -17.03 -18.01
C GLN A 268 -1.24 -16.68 -19.40
N ILE A 269 -1.36 -15.43 -19.86
CA ILE A 269 -1.00 -15.07 -21.24
C ILE A 269 0.39 -14.42 -21.36
N TYR A 270 0.99 -13.92 -20.26
CA TYR A 270 2.19 -13.06 -20.29
C TYR A 270 3.43 -13.57 -19.54
N THR A 271 3.61 -14.86 -19.42
CA THR A 271 4.89 -15.45 -18.98
C THR A 271 6.06 -15.13 -19.93
N HIS A 272 5.83 -14.46 -21.05
CA HIS A 272 6.80 -14.19 -22.11
C HIS A 272 6.92 -12.73 -22.57
N VAL A 273 6.37 -11.72 -21.87
CA VAL A 273 6.83 -10.35 -22.15
C VAL A 273 8.27 -10.27 -21.66
N SER A 274 9.23 -10.32 -22.58
CA SER A 274 10.63 -10.35 -22.21
C SER A 274 10.93 -9.10 -21.37
N LYS A 275 11.70 -9.24 -20.31
CA LYS A 275 12.21 -8.13 -19.46
C LYS A 275 12.75 -6.96 -20.30
N LYS A 276 13.27 -7.26 -21.47
CA LYS A 276 13.77 -6.30 -22.45
C LYS A 276 12.63 -5.42 -23.00
N LYS A 277 11.49 -6.02 -23.40
CA LYS A 277 10.32 -5.27 -23.90
C LYS A 277 9.70 -4.36 -22.84
N LEU A 278 9.62 -4.81 -21.57
CA LEU A 278 9.15 -3.99 -20.45
C LEU A 278 10.05 -2.76 -20.24
N LYS A 279 11.37 -2.96 -20.26
CA LYS A 279 12.35 -1.88 -20.11
C LYS A 279 12.31 -0.88 -21.27
N GLU A 280 12.23 -1.36 -22.51
CA GLU A 280 12.11 -0.52 -23.70
C GLU A 280 10.81 0.29 -23.68
N LYS A 281 9.69 -0.34 -23.35
CA LYS A 281 8.39 0.33 -23.29
C LYS A 281 8.41 1.41 -22.18
N HIS A 282 8.87 1.07 -20.98
CA HIS A 282 9.04 2.03 -19.89
C HIS A 282 9.92 3.22 -20.30
N LYS A 283 11.09 2.95 -20.91
CA LYS A 283 11.99 4.01 -21.37
C LYS A 283 11.31 4.95 -22.38
N ARG A 284 10.48 4.44 -23.27
CA ARG A 284 9.78 5.24 -24.31
C ARG A 284 8.59 6.03 -23.76
N THR A 285 7.89 5.52 -22.76
CA THR A 285 6.60 6.06 -22.33
C THR A 285 6.66 6.82 -21.00
N HIS A 286 7.69 6.58 -20.17
CA HIS A 286 7.85 7.28 -18.91
C HIS A 286 8.37 8.70 -19.13
N PRO A 287 7.78 9.76 -18.51
CA PRO A 287 8.19 11.15 -18.72
C PRO A 287 9.66 11.46 -18.40
N ARG A 288 10.30 10.64 -17.57
CA ARG A 288 11.74 10.73 -17.24
C ARG A 288 12.59 9.67 -17.95
N GLY A 289 12.01 8.89 -18.87
CA GLY A 289 12.71 7.85 -19.64
C GLY A 289 13.68 8.40 -20.68
N TRP A 290 13.46 9.65 -21.17
CA TRP A 290 14.15 10.28 -22.28
C TRP A 290 15.11 11.41 -21.90
N LEU A 291 15.29 11.73 -20.61
CA LEU A 291 16.08 12.90 -20.18
C LEU A 291 17.58 12.90 -20.56
N ILE A 292 18.02 11.98 -21.43
CA ILE A 292 19.42 11.90 -21.88
C ILE A 292 19.66 12.60 -23.23
N HIS A 293 18.63 13.02 -23.98
CA HIS A 293 18.84 13.54 -25.36
C HIS A 293 18.58 15.04 -25.54
N LEU A 294 18.41 15.83 -24.49
CA LEU A 294 18.22 17.28 -24.60
C LEU A 294 19.38 18.12 -24.05
N LEU A 295 20.55 17.52 -23.86
CA LEU A 295 21.75 18.21 -23.43
C LEU A 295 22.97 17.88 -24.34
N TYR A 296 22.74 17.85 -25.66
CA TYR A 296 23.81 18.03 -26.67
C TYR A 296 23.30 18.98 -27.76
#